data_2d4d31e118d83030c734df0515ec8c38
#
_entry.id   2d4d31e118d83030c734df0515ec8c38
#
_cell.length_a   1.000
_cell.length_b   1.000
_cell.length_c   1.000
_cell.angle_alpha   90.00
_cell.angle_beta   90.00
_cell.angle_gamma   90.00
#
_symmetry.space_group_name_H-M   'P 1'
#
loop_
_entity.id
_entity.type
_entity.pdbx_description
1 polymer ?
#
loop_
_entity_poly.entity_id
_entity_poly.type
_entity_poly.pdbx_seq_one_letter_code
_entity_poly.pdbx_strand_id
1 'polypeptide(L)'
;MRFTQQLFALAATATLATANSITFVNQDATQRTVYFTPSAGLQQIDSVVIAGNDQAKVDIPESWIGNAYSVSDGAANVPGMLAEFTFNGWGGLTYFDVSAIVNPNDLDGVKELYPASELTTQVKTLISGCTVFPCSTAYYHPDDVQTVTTLETDFICTLGNPTTEVAREVKTELVPRKFVLGKF
;
A
#
# COMPACT_ATOMS: atom_id res chain seq x y z
N MET A 1 36.93 -32.38 47.26
CA MET A 1 36.27 -32.47 45.95
C MET A 1 35.51 -31.18 45.74
N ARG A 2 35.96 -30.31 44.80
CA ARG A 2 35.28 -29.06 44.45
C ARG A 2 34.55 -29.29 43.13
N PHE A 3 33.21 -29.24 43.14
CA PHE A 3 32.39 -29.28 41.94
C PHE A 3 32.31 -27.87 41.35
N THR A 4 32.91 -27.66 40.17
CA THR A 4 32.72 -26.47 39.37
C THR A 4 31.45 -26.63 38.55
N GLN A 5 30.39 -25.85 38.86
CA GLN A 5 29.20 -25.74 38.03
C GLN A 5 29.53 -24.81 36.84
N GLN A 6 29.50 -25.38 35.64
CA GLN A 6 29.54 -24.59 34.39
C GLN A 6 28.11 -24.16 34.05
N LEU A 7 27.87 -22.87 34.13
CA LEU A 7 26.66 -22.23 33.60
C LEU A 7 26.79 -22.11 32.08
N PHE A 8 25.99 -22.87 31.34
CA PHE A 8 25.79 -22.64 29.91
C PHE A 8 24.79 -21.52 29.73
N ALA A 9 25.24 -20.33 29.27
CA ALA A 9 24.37 -19.28 28.81
C ALA A 9 23.84 -19.66 27.44
N LEU A 10 22.53 -19.98 27.31
CA LEU A 10 21.85 -20.06 26.04
C LEU A 10 21.66 -18.63 25.52
N ALA A 11 22.42 -18.25 24.48
CA ALA A 11 22.13 -17.05 23.71
C ALA A 11 20.92 -17.34 22.80
N ALA A 12 19.77 -16.82 23.14
CA ALA A 12 18.62 -16.80 22.25
C ALA A 12 18.91 -15.78 21.12
N THR A 13 19.22 -16.27 19.93
CA THR A 13 19.26 -15.44 18.73
C THR A 13 17.81 -15.11 18.35
N ALA A 14 17.35 -13.89 18.63
CA ALA A 14 16.13 -13.38 18.07
C ALA A 14 16.36 -13.20 16.54
N THR A 15 15.78 -14.08 15.74
CA THR A 15 15.62 -13.83 14.31
C THR A 15 14.62 -12.69 14.18
N LEU A 16 15.08 -11.53 13.68
CA LEU A 16 14.18 -10.48 13.22
C LEU A 16 13.43 -11.06 12.01
N ALA A 17 12.20 -11.51 12.22
CA ALA A 17 11.29 -11.77 11.13
C ALA A 17 11.07 -10.44 10.43
N THR A 18 11.46 -10.34 9.16
CA THR A 18 11.10 -9.19 8.31
C THR A 18 9.60 -9.27 8.10
N ALA A 19 8.83 -8.52 8.87
CA ALA A 19 7.40 -8.41 8.66
C ALA A 19 7.17 -7.62 7.36
N ASN A 20 6.20 -8.05 6.55
CA ASN A 20 5.70 -7.25 5.45
C ASN A 20 5.06 -5.97 6.03
N SER A 21 4.95 -4.90 5.25
CA SER A 21 4.29 -3.70 5.76
C SER A 21 3.55 -2.91 4.68
N ILE A 22 2.52 -2.18 5.10
CA ILE A 22 1.82 -1.20 4.27
C ILE A 22 1.81 0.13 5.01
N THR A 23 2.32 1.18 4.38
CA THR A 23 2.15 2.55 4.86
C THR A 23 0.97 3.18 4.13
N PHE A 24 -0.10 3.44 4.86
CA PHE A 24 -1.27 4.16 4.35
C PHE A 24 -1.04 5.66 4.49
N VAL A 25 -1.16 6.40 3.38
CA VAL A 25 -0.94 7.85 3.31
C VAL A 25 -2.27 8.52 2.99
N ASN A 26 -2.86 9.22 3.95
CA ASN A 26 -4.09 9.96 3.78
C ASN A 26 -3.80 11.35 3.17
N GLN A 27 -4.21 11.57 1.93
CA GLN A 27 -3.82 12.71 1.10
C GLN A 27 -4.74 13.94 1.24
N ASP A 28 -5.82 13.85 2.02
CA ASP A 28 -6.73 14.98 2.26
C ASP A 28 -7.03 15.17 3.75
N ALA A 29 -7.81 16.19 4.08
CA ALA A 29 -8.09 16.57 5.47
C ALA A 29 -9.11 15.65 6.17
N THR A 30 -9.72 14.68 5.49
CA THR A 30 -10.74 13.80 6.06
C THR A 30 -10.09 12.67 6.84
N GLN A 31 -10.39 12.52 8.14
CA GLN A 31 -9.97 11.35 8.91
C GLN A 31 -10.56 10.08 8.31
N ARG A 32 -9.79 8.99 8.27
CA ARG A 32 -10.22 7.68 7.74
C ARG A 32 -9.87 6.54 8.68
N THR A 33 -10.70 5.50 8.64
CA THR A 33 -10.38 4.22 9.26
C THR A 33 -10.11 3.20 8.16
N VAL A 34 -8.95 2.56 8.21
CA VAL A 34 -8.59 1.45 7.33
C VAL A 34 -8.99 0.14 8.00
N TYR A 35 -9.76 -0.68 7.29
CA TYR A 35 -10.18 -2.01 7.71
C TYR A 35 -9.47 -3.07 6.87
N PHE A 36 -9.22 -4.23 7.49
CA PHE A 36 -8.55 -5.36 6.85
C PHE A 36 -9.48 -6.57 6.82
N THR A 37 -9.52 -7.24 5.67
CA THR A 37 -10.28 -8.49 5.50
C THR A 37 -9.31 -9.59 5.07
N PRO A 38 -8.88 -10.47 5.99
CA PRO A 38 -8.01 -11.59 5.66
C PRO A 38 -8.78 -12.67 4.90
N SER A 39 -8.07 -13.43 4.08
CA SER A 39 -8.58 -14.69 3.55
C SER A 39 -8.85 -15.69 4.68
N ALA A 40 -9.75 -16.64 4.45
CA ALA A 40 -10.18 -17.58 5.46
C ALA A 40 -9.00 -18.31 6.15
N GLY A 41 -8.99 -18.29 7.48
CA GLY A 41 -7.98 -18.94 8.31
C GLY A 41 -6.71 -18.14 8.56
N LEU A 42 -6.55 -16.96 7.96
CA LEU A 42 -5.41 -16.09 8.21
C LEU A 42 -5.66 -15.12 9.38
N GLN A 43 -4.58 -14.55 9.89
CA GLN A 43 -4.63 -13.64 11.02
C GLN A 43 -5.43 -12.37 10.69
N GLN A 44 -6.35 -11.99 11.58
CA GLN A 44 -7.02 -10.71 11.54
C GLN A 44 -6.03 -9.59 11.92
N ILE A 45 -6.05 -8.49 11.19
CA ILE A 45 -5.31 -7.27 11.49
C ILE A 45 -6.32 -6.24 12.01
N ASP A 46 -5.99 -5.57 13.10
CA ASP A 46 -6.83 -4.53 13.67
C ASP A 46 -6.95 -3.34 12.72
N SER A 47 -8.11 -2.69 12.72
CA SER A 47 -8.32 -1.46 11.96
C SER A 47 -7.44 -0.32 12.50
N VAL A 48 -7.02 0.60 11.63
CA VAL A 48 -6.22 1.76 11.99
C VAL A 48 -6.92 3.05 11.59
N VAL A 49 -6.94 4.01 12.51
CA VAL A 49 -7.48 5.37 12.29
C VAL A 49 -6.32 6.27 11.86
N ILE A 50 -6.50 6.99 10.77
CA ILE A 50 -5.49 7.90 10.19
C ILE A 50 -6.11 9.28 10.07
N ALA A 51 -5.53 10.26 10.75
CA ALA A 51 -5.97 11.65 10.66
C ALA A 51 -5.84 12.20 9.24
N GLY A 52 -6.52 13.29 8.94
CA GLY A 52 -6.34 13.97 7.66
C GLY A 52 -4.91 14.44 7.47
N ASN A 53 -4.35 14.27 6.25
CA ASN A 53 -2.97 14.62 5.87
C ASN A 53 -1.89 13.92 6.72
N ASP A 54 -2.18 12.72 7.23
CA ASP A 54 -1.28 11.92 8.06
C ASP A 54 -1.06 10.55 7.42
N GLN A 55 -0.21 9.75 8.04
CA GLN A 55 0.08 8.39 7.59
C GLN A 55 0.20 7.42 8.76
N ALA A 56 -0.02 6.13 8.48
CA ALA A 56 0.20 5.06 9.43
C ALA A 56 0.85 3.87 8.75
N LYS A 57 1.89 3.32 9.37
CA LYS A 57 2.51 2.06 8.95
C LYS A 57 1.87 0.91 9.72
N VAL A 58 1.48 -0.13 9.00
CA VAL A 58 0.89 -1.36 9.56
C VAL A 58 1.77 -2.53 9.18
N ASP A 59 2.18 -3.31 10.18
CA ASP A 59 2.92 -4.56 9.97
C ASP A 59 1.94 -5.65 9.53
N ILE A 60 2.29 -6.36 8.48
CA ILE A 60 1.48 -7.42 7.86
C ILE A 60 2.14 -8.77 8.12
N PRO A 61 1.41 -9.79 8.60
CA PRO A 61 1.96 -11.12 8.81
C PRO A 61 2.56 -11.71 7.53
N GLU A 62 3.60 -12.53 7.69
CA GLU A 62 4.18 -13.26 6.58
C GLU A 62 3.11 -14.12 5.87
N SER A 63 3.15 -14.16 4.54
CA SER A 63 2.19 -14.91 3.70
C SER A 63 0.72 -14.54 3.92
N TRP A 64 0.46 -13.31 4.38
CA TRP A 64 -0.91 -12.81 4.53
C TRP A 64 -1.55 -12.58 3.16
N ILE A 65 -2.80 -13.01 3.03
CA ILE A 65 -3.64 -12.81 1.84
C ILE A 65 -4.93 -12.13 2.29
N GLY A 66 -5.33 -11.09 1.59
CA GLY A 66 -6.56 -10.36 1.91
C GLY A 66 -6.60 -9.00 1.25
N ASN A 67 -7.46 -8.15 1.76
CA ASN A 67 -7.59 -6.79 1.27
C ASN A 67 -7.70 -5.78 2.42
N ALA A 68 -7.46 -4.51 2.07
CA ALA A 68 -7.74 -3.38 2.92
C ALA A 68 -8.61 -2.37 2.16
N TYR A 69 -9.51 -1.68 2.89
CA TYR A 69 -10.31 -0.58 2.37
C TYR A 69 -10.40 0.54 3.41
N SER A 70 -10.66 1.76 2.97
CA SER A 70 -10.77 2.90 3.87
C SER A 70 -12.19 3.45 3.91
N VAL A 71 -12.60 3.91 5.09
CA VAL A 71 -13.90 4.52 5.33
C VAL A 71 -13.66 5.92 5.92
N SER A 72 -14.26 6.93 5.31
CA SER A 72 -14.21 8.32 5.79
C SER A 72 -14.96 8.45 7.12
N ASP A 73 -14.48 9.33 8.01
CA ASP A 73 -15.14 9.60 9.29
C ASP A 73 -16.62 10.00 9.08
N GLY A 74 -17.50 9.42 9.91
CA GLY A 74 -18.94 9.59 9.81
C GLY A 74 -19.65 8.80 8.71
N ALA A 75 -18.93 8.10 7.82
CA ALA A 75 -19.52 7.24 6.81
C ALA A 75 -19.84 5.84 7.35
N ALA A 76 -20.76 5.13 6.71
CA ALA A 76 -21.05 3.74 7.03
C ALA A 76 -19.84 2.85 6.71
N ASN A 77 -19.56 1.87 7.56
CA ASN A 77 -18.50 0.87 7.29
C ASN A 77 -18.95 -0.10 6.21
N VAL A 78 -18.70 0.27 4.97
CA VAL A 78 -18.99 -0.54 3.77
C VAL A 78 -17.73 -0.55 2.91
N PRO A 79 -17.30 -1.72 2.40
CA PRO A 79 -16.15 -1.80 1.51
C PRO A 79 -16.32 -0.91 0.27
N GLY A 80 -15.31 -0.11 0.00
CA GLY A 80 -15.16 0.72 -1.19
C GLY A 80 -14.15 0.11 -2.16
N MET A 81 -13.23 0.94 -2.66
CA MET A 81 -12.04 0.49 -3.39
C MET A 81 -11.16 -0.36 -2.48
N LEU A 82 -10.72 -1.52 -2.96
CA LEU A 82 -9.88 -2.44 -2.22
C LEU A 82 -8.41 -2.28 -2.64
N ALA A 83 -7.49 -2.33 -1.67
CA ALA A 83 -6.09 -2.67 -1.88
C ALA A 83 -5.94 -4.17 -1.59
N GLU A 84 -5.72 -4.98 -2.61
CA GLU A 84 -5.66 -6.45 -2.50
C GLU A 84 -4.22 -6.93 -2.51
N PHE A 85 -3.92 -7.95 -1.70
CA PHE A 85 -2.56 -8.46 -1.52
C PHE A 85 -2.53 -9.99 -1.39
N THR A 86 -1.48 -10.58 -1.96
CA THR A 86 -0.97 -11.90 -1.62
C THR A 86 0.52 -11.76 -1.33
N PHE A 87 0.88 -11.63 -0.06
CA PHE A 87 2.30 -11.57 0.34
C PHE A 87 2.95 -12.94 0.29
N ASN A 88 4.22 -13.00 -0.15
CA ASN A 88 5.01 -14.23 -0.23
C ASN A 88 4.27 -15.39 -0.92
N GLY A 89 3.52 -15.09 -1.98
CA GLY A 89 2.76 -16.06 -2.75
C GLY A 89 3.63 -16.96 -3.61
N TRP A 90 3.10 -17.41 -4.75
CA TRP A 90 3.82 -18.31 -5.63
C TRP A 90 5.15 -17.71 -6.11
N GLY A 91 6.22 -18.48 -6.02
CA GLY A 91 7.58 -18.04 -6.34
C GLY A 91 8.19 -17.04 -5.34
N GLY A 92 7.59 -16.86 -4.16
CA GLY A 92 8.04 -15.88 -3.16
C GLY A 92 7.72 -14.44 -3.55
N LEU A 93 6.81 -14.24 -4.52
CA LEU A 93 6.40 -12.92 -4.99
C LEU A 93 5.23 -12.37 -4.15
N THR A 94 5.19 -11.06 -4.03
CA THR A 94 3.99 -10.34 -3.59
C THR A 94 3.17 -9.97 -4.83
N TYR A 95 1.89 -10.33 -4.80
CA TYR A 95 0.88 -9.95 -5.81
C TYR A 95 0.02 -8.87 -5.20
N PHE A 96 -0.23 -7.81 -5.94
CA PHE A 96 -1.04 -6.71 -5.44
C PHE A 96 -1.82 -6.01 -6.55
N ASP A 97 -2.97 -5.45 -6.19
CA ASP A 97 -3.79 -4.62 -7.07
C ASP A 97 -4.75 -3.72 -6.30
N VAL A 98 -5.32 -2.75 -7.03
CA VAL A 98 -6.45 -1.94 -6.59
C VAL A 98 -7.68 -2.40 -7.35
N SER A 99 -8.74 -2.73 -6.60
CA SER A 99 -9.98 -3.29 -7.15
C SER A 99 -11.18 -2.40 -6.85
N ALA A 100 -11.91 -2.03 -7.91
CA ALA A 100 -13.18 -1.33 -7.88
C ALA A 100 -14.39 -2.28 -8.03
N ILE A 101 -14.16 -3.60 -8.09
CA ILE A 101 -15.23 -4.58 -8.41
C ILE A 101 -16.37 -4.51 -7.38
N VAL A 102 -16.04 -4.34 -6.10
CA VAL A 102 -17.04 -4.30 -5.02
C VAL A 102 -17.85 -3.00 -5.04
N ASN A 103 -17.19 -1.87 -5.28
CA ASN A 103 -17.83 -0.56 -5.33
C ASN A 103 -17.10 0.40 -6.27
N PRO A 104 -17.47 0.44 -7.56
CA PRO A 104 -16.84 1.30 -8.55
C PRO A 104 -17.14 2.79 -8.36
N ASN A 105 -18.02 3.14 -7.42
CA ASN A 105 -18.40 4.53 -7.12
C ASN A 105 -17.64 5.12 -5.94
N ASP A 106 -16.79 4.36 -5.27
CA ASP A 106 -15.87 4.90 -4.26
C ASP A 106 -14.74 5.65 -4.97
N LEU A 107 -14.76 6.98 -4.90
CA LEU A 107 -13.81 7.86 -5.57
C LEU A 107 -12.81 8.50 -4.60
N ASP A 108 -12.91 8.25 -3.31
CA ASP A 108 -12.07 8.88 -2.27
C ASP A 108 -11.48 7.89 -1.24
N GLY A 109 -11.70 6.60 -1.42
CA GLY A 109 -11.09 5.53 -0.63
C GLY A 109 -9.62 5.27 -1.00
N VAL A 110 -9.29 4.01 -1.30
CA VAL A 110 -7.97 3.61 -1.82
C VAL A 110 -7.73 4.22 -3.19
N LYS A 111 -6.52 4.74 -3.43
CA LYS A 111 -6.12 5.39 -4.69
C LYS A 111 -5.02 4.63 -5.41
N GLU A 112 -3.81 4.72 -4.93
CA GLU A 112 -2.64 4.13 -5.55
C GLU A 112 -1.97 3.15 -4.58
N LEU A 113 -1.45 2.07 -5.13
CA LEU A 113 -0.73 1.03 -4.42
C LEU A 113 0.56 0.71 -5.17
N TYR A 114 1.71 0.82 -4.50
CA TYR A 114 3.02 0.61 -5.11
C TYR A 114 4.08 0.24 -4.06
N PRO A 115 5.20 -0.41 -4.43
CA PRO A 115 6.31 -0.69 -3.54
C PRO A 115 6.89 0.58 -2.91
N ALA A 116 7.29 0.51 -1.64
CA ALA A 116 7.85 1.65 -0.91
C ALA A 116 9.16 2.16 -1.52
N SER A 117 9.91 1.31 -2.21
CA SER A 117 11.11 1.69 -2.96
C SER A 117 10.84 2.72 -4.07
N GLU A 118 9.59 2.78 -4.57
CA GLU A 118 9.19 3.73 -5.61
C GLU A 118 8.62 5.06 -5.05
N LEU A 119 8.61 5.26 -3.73
CA LEU A 119 8.04 6.47 -3.11
C LEU A 119 8.65 7.76 -3.67
N THR A 120 9.96 7.78 -3.90
CA THR A 120 10.71 8.96 -4.35
C THR A 120 10.91 9.01 -5.87
N THR A 121 10.40 8.03 -6.62
CA THR A 121 10.54 8.03 -8.08
C THR A 121 9.48 8.94 -8.71
N GLN A 122 9.89 9.72 -9.72
CA GLN A 122 8.97 10.59 -10.47
C GLN A 122 7.97 9.79 -11.33
N VAL A 123 8.38 8.61 -11.79
CA VAL A 123 7.54 7.69 -12.55
C VAL A 123 7.56 6.35 -11.83
N LYS A 124 6.40 5.92 -11.35
CA LYS A 124 6.23 4.60 -10.75
C LYS A 124 6.04 3.56 -11.86
N THR A 125 6.80 2.48 -11.79
CA THR A 125 6.75 1.39 -12.78
C THR A 125 5.91 0.22 -12.31
N LEU A 126 5.83 0.01 -10.98
CA LEU A 126 5.04 -1.04 -10.33
C LEU A 126 3.90 -0.38 -9.54
N ILE A 127 2.87 0.07 -10.24
CA ILE A 127 1.73 0.75 -9.64
C ILE A 127 0.42 0.09 -10.04
N SER A 128 -0.49 -0.05 -9.07
CA SER A 128 -1.90 -0.34 -9.29
C SER A 128 -2.76 0.80 -8.75
N GLY A 129 -3.93 1.01 -9.36
CA GLY A 129 -4.77 2.16 -9.03
C GLY A 129 -4.29 3.46 -9.69
N CYS A 130 -4.86 4.58 -9.28
CA CYS A 130 -4.55 5.92 -9.79
C CYS A 130 -5.16 7.03 -8.92
N THR A 131 -4.71 8.25 -9.11
CA THR A 131 -5.25 9.42 -8.40
C THR A 131 -6.66 9.80 -8.84
N VAL A 132 -7.04 9.53 -10.09
CA VAL A 132 -8.35 9.86 -10.67
C VAL A 132 -8.92 8.64 -11.37
N PHE A 133 -10.00 8.09 -10.82
CA PHE A 133 -10.72 6.95 -11.41
C PHE A 133 -11.78 7.40 -12.43
N PRO A 134 -12.09 6.54 -13.46
CA PRO A 134 -11.51 5.22 -13.72
C PRO A 134 -10.14 5.27 -14.41
N CYS A 135 -9.33 4.22 -14.24
CA CYS A 135 -8.05 4.08 -14.93
C CYS A 135 -7.73 2.62 -15.28
N SER A 136 -6.78 2.43 -16.21
CA SER A 136 -6.43 1.11 -16.74
C SER A 136 -5.54 0.27 -15.82
N THR A 137 -5.14 0.79 -14.67
CA THR A 137 -4.28 0.12 -13.68
C THR A 137 -5.07 -0.40 -12.47
N ALA A 138 -6.41 -0.35 -12.50
CA ALA A 138 -7.27 -0.90 -11.47
C ALA A 138 -8.23 -1.94 -12.07
N TYR A 139 -8.66 -2.91 -11.24
CA TYR A 139 -9.70 -3.87 -11.59
C TYR A 139 -11.08 -3.23 -11.54
N TYR A 140 -11.88 -3.45 -12.59
CA TYR A 140 -13.31 -3.09 -12.65
C TYR A 140 -14.19 -4.30 -12.93
N HIS A 141 -13.60 -5.35 -13.54
CA HIS A 141 -14.28 -6.58 -13.88
C HIS A 141 -13.47 -7.79 -13.42
N PRO A 142 -14.13 -8.91 -13.07
CA PRO A 142 -13.42 -10.11 -12.60
C PRO A 142 -12.48 -10.77 -13.63
N ASP A 143 -12.61 -10.44 -14.89
CA ASP A 143 -11.78 -10.90 -16.00
C ASP A 143 -10.68 -9.91 -16.42
N ASP A 144 -10.54 -8.79 -15.73
CA ASP A 144 -9.40 -7.89 -15.90
C ASP A 144 -8.09 -8.58 -15.48
N VAL A 145 -6.94 -8.09 -15.95
CA VAL A 145 -5.61 -8.65 -15.69
C VAL A 145 -4.64 -7.56 -15.21
N GLN A 146 -5.00 -6.88 -14.13
CA GLN A 146 -4.29 -5.71 -13.61
C GLN A 146 -3.38 -6.02 -12.40
N THR A 147 -3.27 -7.27 -11.96
CA THR A 147 -2.41 -7.64 -10.83
C THR A 147 -0.95 -7.41 -11.17
N VAL A 148 -0.25 -6.71 -10.29
CA VAL A 148 1.19 -6.43 -10.36
C VAL A 148 1.92 -7.39 -9.43
N THR A 149 3.15 -7.76 -9.79
CA THR A 149 3.98 -8.66 -8.98
C THR A 149 5.36 -8.07 -8.72
N THR A 150 5.90 -8.32 -7.51
CA THR A 150 7.23 -7.87 -7.10
C THR A 150 7.81 -8.78 -6.03
N LEU A 151 9.12 -8.68 -5.79
CA LEU A 151 9.79 -9.27 -4.61
C LEU A 151 9.71 -8.38 -3.36
N GLU A 152 9.22 -7.16 -3.51
CA GLU A 152 9.08 -6.21 -2.42
C GLU A 152 7.99 -6.65 -1.43
N THR A 153 8.19 -6.29 -0.17
CA THR A 153 7.28 -6.61 0.94
C THR A 153 6.79 -5.38 1.70
N ASP A 154 7.37 -4.22 1.40
CA ASP A 154 6.97 -2.92 1.93
C ASP A 154 6.25 -2.10 0.86
N PHE A 155 5.04 -1.61 1.20
CA PHE A 155 4.17 -0.91 0.25
C PHE A 155 3.72 0.44 0.76
N ILE A 156 3.39 1.32 -0.19
CA ILE A 156 2.65 2.55 0.03
C ILE A 156 1.24 2.37 -0.55
N CYS A 157 0.23 2.71 0.23
CA CYS A 157 -1.16 2.79 -0.20
C CYS A 157 -1.68 4.20 0.05
N THR A 158 -2.00 4.94 -0.99
CA THR A 158 -2.54 6.29 -0.85
C THR A 158 -4.06 6.25 -0.69
N LEU A 159 -4.61 7.14 0.13
CA LEU A 159 -6.03 7.27 0.42
C LEU A 159 -6.48 8.72 0.17
N GLY A 160 -7.73 8.87 -0.22
CA GLY A 160 -8.32 10.19 -0.39
C GLY A 160 -7.84 10.93 -1.63
N ASN A 161 -8.35 12.13 -1.83
CA ASN A 161 -8.01 12.96 -2.96
C ASN A 161 -6.89 13.93 -2.58
N PRO A 162 -5.76 13.99 -3.31
CA PRO A 162 -4.70 14.93 -3.00
C PRO A 162 -5.24 16.37 -3.04
N THR A 163 -4.96 17.14 -2.00
CA THR A 163 -5.31 18.55 -1.97
C THR A 163 -4.53 19.31 -3.05
N THR A 164 -5.11 20.34 -3.60
CA THR A 164 -4.55 21.13 -4.73
C THR A 164 -3.14 21.67 -4.48
N GLU A 165 -2.67 21.71 -3.24
CA GLU A 165 -1.32 22.14 -2.90
C GLU A 165 -0.27 21.07 -3.23
N VAL A 166 -0.53 19.81 -2.92
CA VAL A 166 0.35 18.67 -3.27
C VAL A 166 0.41 18.51 -4.80
N ALA A 167 -0.73 18.67 -5.49
CA ALA A 167 -0.78 18.64 -6.95
C ALA A 167 -0.04 19.83 -7.60
N ARG A 168 0.14 20.95 -6.91
CA ARG A 168 0.92 22.10 -7.41
C ARG A 168 2.42 21.88 -7.29
N GLU A 169 2.92 21.25 -6.23
CA GLU A 169 4.35 20.93 -6.10
C GLU A 169 4.83 19.99 -7.22
N VAL A 170 4.03 18.98 -7.56
CA VAL A 170 4.35 18.07 -8.67
C VAL A 170 4.29 18.79 -10.04
N LYS A 171 3.43 19.81 -10.22
CA LYS A 171 3.33 20.57 -11.48
C LYS A 171 4.40 21.63 -11.66
N THR A 172 4.99 22.15 -10.59
CA THR A 172 6.00 23.23 -10.69
C THR A 172 7.38 22.73 -11.10
N GLU A 173 7.65 21.45 -11.08
CA GLU A 173 8.94 20.86 -11.48
C GLU A 173 8.99 20.40 -12.95
N LEU A 174 7.91 20.51 -13.70
CA LEU A 174 7.91 20.30 -15.15
C LEU A 174 8.42 21.56 -15.88
N VAL A 175 9.73 21.85 -15.73
CA VAL A 175 10.42 22.83 -16.57
C VAL A 175 10.44 22.27 -18.00
N PRO A 176 9.82 22.94 -18.99
CA PRO A 176 9.88 22.48 -20.37
C PRO A 176 11.34 22.51 -20.83
N ARG A 177 11.90 21.36 -21.18
CA ARG A 177 13.21 21.30 -21.84
C ARG A 177 13.09 22.03 -23.16
N LYS A 178 13.68 23.22 -23.29
CA LYS A 178 13.89 23.88 -24.57
C LYS A 178 14.83 23.03 -25.40
N PHE A 179 14.28 22.34 -26.40
CA PHE A 179 15.09 21.78 -27.46
C PHE A 179 15.77 22.92 -28.21
N VAL A 180 17.08 23.06 -28.06
CA VAL A 180 17.89 23.91 -28.92
C VAL A 180 18.14 23.07 -30.18
N LEU A 181 17.42 23.41 -31.27
CA LEU A 181 17.73 22.90 -32.60
C LEU A 181 19.11 23.43 -32.98
N GLY A 182 20.12 22.53 -32.97
CA GLY A 182 21.44 22.83 -33.53
C GLY A 182 21.29 23.10 -35.01
N LYS A 183 21.73 24.29 -35.44
CA LYS A 183 21.96 24.58 -36.86
C LYS A 183 23.24 23.86 -37.26
N PHE A 184 23.13 22.97 -38.26
CA PHE A 184 24.24 22.49 -39.04
C PHE A 184 24.51 23.49 -40.19
#